data_84684f5b1fce7fc0700077cbc4b2fe0d
#
_entry.id   84684f5b1fce7fc0700077cbc4b2fe0d
#
_cell.length_a   1.000
_cell.length_b   1.000
_cell.length_c   1.000
_cell.angle_alpha   90.00
_cell.angle_beta   90.00
_cell.angle_gamma   90.00
#
_symmetry.space_group_name_H-M   'P 1'
#
loop_
_entity.id
_entity.type
_entity.pdbx_description
1 polymer ?
#
loop_
_entity_poly.entity_id
_entity_poly.type
_entity_poly.pdbx_seq_one_letter_code
_entity_poly.pdbx_strand_id
1 'polypeptide(L)'
;MATNTTKKPLEDATSAIAYGERLLAADVRRNARNMHASCKLLALVLLVSCAMGAAAWAFLASLDLVSGAREQHRALFALLPPVLLATAWLYRTRGLQAGRGNNLVIDSALTGRLIHARMAFLTFFCSVATHLAGGSAGREGTAVQIGGTIASNVSHAFKLGERDHHDLMLSGISAAFGGVFGTPLAGAFFGMEMCYVGKLDYSSGLYCLIASFTGDAVSRMLGTHHALHVIGNIPSMSPRTILLVVLAAVAFGLTARLFSFSIRTIKRFYANRFRNYLVAALVGSLVLLGSYAVFDGWRYGGLSEWMVSSAFEGASSPIDPFAKLAYTALTLGAGYQGGEVTPLFGIGASMGSVLGQAVGFDPSFPAALGMIAVFGSALNVPITTIMLGIDLFGGRAAGYFVIASFVSYLVAGHRGVYPAQRIVTPKRRSLAGDEQLTVDQAIQRHREQVDQSAPSDATGTVAEANSADAATATVPED
;
A
#
# COMPACT_ATOMS: atom_id res chain seq x y z
N MET A 1 -62.76 12.60 57.66
CA MET A 1 -61.33 12.54 57.17
C MET A 1 -61.22 11.33 56.26
N ALA A 2 -61.43 11.50 55.02
CA ALA A 2 -61.14 10.49 54.00
C ALA A 2 -60.76 11.24 52.69
N THR A 3 -59.87 10.69 51.92
CA THR A 3 -59.56 11.09 50.57
C THR A 3 -58.27 11.99 50.38
N ASN A 4 -57.09 11.39 50.39
CA ASN A 4 -56.01 11.96 49.60
C ASN A 4 -54.92 10.92 49.21
N THR A 5 -55.31 9.63 49.05
CA THR A 5 -54.34 8.53 48.74
C THR A 5 -54.34 8.04 47.28
N THR A 6 -55.29 8.54 46.44
CA THR A 6 -55.45 8.03 45.06
C THR A 6 -54.81 8.93 43.95
N LYS A 7 -54.39 10.17 44.23
CA LYS A 7 -53.84 11.09 43.21
C LYS A 7 -52.33 10.86 42.92
N LYS A 8 -51.57 10.46 43.91
CA LYS A 8 -50.14 10.30 43.77
C LYS A 8 -49.70 9.22 42.76
N PRO A 9 -50.31 8.01 42.70
CA PRO A 9 -49.92 6.98 41.72
C PRO A 9 -50.22 7.35 40.26
N LEU A 10 -51.27 8.17 40.01
CA LEU A 10 -51.59 8.61 38.65
C LEU A 10 -50.70 9.72 38.16
N GLU A 11 -50.24 10.63 39.03
CA GLU A 11 -49.26 11.66 38.69
C GLU A 11 -47.90 11.06 38.42
N ASP A 12 -47.46 10.04 39.17
CA ASP A 12 -46.24 9.29 38.94
C ASP A 12 -46.28 8.51 37.62
N ALA A 13 -47.39 7.88 37.26
CA ALA A 13 -47.60 7.18 35.99
C ALA A 13 -47.58 8.13 34.79
N THR A 14 -48.21 9.31 34.91
CA THR A 14 -48.24 10.32 33.83
C THR A 14 -46.84 10.92 33.61
N SER A 15 -46.09 11.14 34.69
CA SER A 15 -44.69 11.63 34.59
C SER A 15 -43.76 10.60 33.97
N ALA A 16 -43.94 9.30 34.25
CA ALA A 16 -43.18 8.21 33.66
C ALA A 16 -43.45 8.06 32.14
N ILE A 17 -44.74 8.20 31.74
CA ILE A 17 -45.13 8.17 30.33
C ILE A 17 -44.53 9.36 29.58
N ALA A 18 -44.67 10.58 30.12
CA ALA A 18 -44.08 11.78 29.51
C ALA A 18 -42.55 11.75 29.43
N TYR A 19 -41.90 11.11 30.40
CA TYR A 19 -40.44 10.85 30.32
C TYR A 19 -40.08 9.85 29.22
N GLY A 20 -40.84 8.75 29.10
CA GLY A 20 -40.67 7.75 28.03
C GLY A 20 -40.86 8.37 26.63
N GLU A 21 -41.89 9.20 26.44
CA GLU A 21 -42.11 9.92 25.18
C GLU A 21 -40.95 10.87 24.83
N ARG A 22 -40.39 11.59 25.82
CA ARG A 22 -39.22 12.46 25.61
C ARG A 22 -37.97 11.68 25.23
N LEU A 23 -37.73 10.52 25.84
CA LEU A 23 -36.62 9.65 25.49
C LEU A 23 -36.77 9.10 24.06
N LEU A 24 -37.97 8.61 23.71
CA LEU A 24 -38.29 8.13 22.36
C LEU A 24 -38.09 9.24 21.30
N ALA A 25 -38.62 10.43 21.56
CA ALA A 25 -38.46 11.58 20.67
C ALA A 25 -37.01 12.03 20.54
N ALA A 26 -36.20 11.96 21.61
CA ALA A 26 -34.78 12.25 21.60
C ALA A 26 -34.01 11.20 20.78
N ASP A 27 -34.35 9.92 20.93
CA ASP A 27 -33.71 8.82 20.15
C ASP A 27 -34.09 8.89 18.68
N VAL A 28 -35.36 9.18 18.34
CA VAL A 28 -35.78 9.39 16.94
C VAL A 28 -35.02 10.57 16.30
N ARG A 29 -34.90 11.70 16.99
CA ARG A 29 -34.15 12.87 16.50
C ARG A 29 -32.68 12.59 16.38
N ARG A 30 -32.09 11.83 17.31
CA ARG A 30 -30.68 11.40 17.24
C ARG A 30 -30.46 10.48 16.03
N ASN A 31 -31.34 9.49 15.85
CA ASN A 31 -31.26 8.55 14.73
C ASN A 31 -31.46 9.26 13.38
N ALA A 32 -32.39 10.22 13.28
CA ALA A 32 -32.58 11.01 12.07
C ALA A 32 -31.35 11.87 11.73
N ARG A 33 -30.69 12.48 12.72
CA ARG A 33 -29.44 13.23 12.52
C ARG A 33 -28.28 12.33 12.11
N ASN A 34 -28.17 11.16 12.76
CA ASN A 34 -27.15 10.17 12.40
C ASN A 34 -27.34 9.63 10.97
N MET A 35 -28.59 9.37 10.59
CA MET A 35 -28.93 8.93 9.24
C MET A 35 -28.61 9.99 8.19
N HIS A 36 -28.94 11.27 8.45
CA HIS A 36 -28.56 12.36 7.54
C HIS A 36 -27.05 12.50 7.37
N ALA A 37 -26.28 12.39 8.46
CA ALA A 37 -24.81 12.42 8.42
C ALA A 37 -24.26 11.24 7.63
N SER A 38 -24.79 10.02 7.86
CA SER A 38 -24.38 8.82 7.11
C SER A 38 -24.75 8.90 5.63
N CYS A 39 -25.91 9.44 5.27
CA CYS A 39 -26.29 9.66 3.87
C CYS A 39 -25.37 10.68 3.18
N LYS A 40 -25.04 11.79 3.89
CA LYS A 40 -24.07 12.77 3.39
C LYS A 40 -22.71 12.12 3.13
N LEU A 41 -22.19 11.37 4.10
CA LEU A 41 -20.90 10.69 3.96
C LEU A 41 -20.93 9.69 2.81
N LEU A 42 -22.00 8.90 2.68
CA LEU A 42 -22.18 7.96 1.57
C LEU A 42 -22.16 8.66 0.19
N ALA A 43 -22.84 9.80 0.07
CA ALA A 43 -22.82 10.59 -1.16
C ALA A 43 -21.40 11.09 -1.50
N LEU A 44 -20.61 11.49 -0.50
CA LEU A 44 -19.24 11.91 -0.68
C LEU A 44 -18.31 10.72 -1.02
N VAL A 45 -18.54 9.54 -0.43
CA VAL A 45 -17.87 8.30 -0.78
C VAL A 45 -18.10 7.96 -2.24
N LEU A 46 -19.33 8.02 -2.74
CA LEU A 46 -19.66 7.79 -4.15
C LEU A 46 -18.99 8.81 -5.06
N LEU A 47 -19.03 10.10 -4.69
CA LEU A 47 -18.34 11.17 -5.44
C LEU A 47 -16.84 10.91 -5.58
N VAL A 48 -16.16 10.61 -4.46
CA VAL A 48 -14.73 10.31 -4.42
C VAL A 48 -14.41 9.06 -5.25
N SER A 49 -15.25 8.03 -5.14
CA SER A 49 -15.05 6.76 -5.83
C SER A 49 -15.24 6.87 -7.34
N CYS A 50 -16.24 7.64 -7.79
CA CYS A 50 -16.42 7.92 -9.22
C CYS A 50 -15.26 8.75 -9.78
N ALA A 51 -14.83 9.78 -9.05
CA ALA A 51 -13.68 10.60 -9.45
C ALA A 51 -12.39 9.76 -9.50
N MET A 52 -12.20 8.85 -8.52
CA MET A 52 -11.03 7.97 -8.49
C MET A 52 -11.09 6.90 -9.59
N GLY A 53 -12.26 6.31 -9.89
CA GLY A 53 -12.42 5.36 -10.99
C GLY A 53 -12.08 5.97 -12.35
N ALA A 54 -12.51 7.22 -12.59
CA ALA A 54 -12.14 7.98 -13.79
C ALA A 54 -10.63 8.30 -13.81
N ALA A 55 -10.05 8.70 -12.68
CA ALA A 55 -8.61 8.93 -12.57
C ALA A 55 -7.80 7.64 -12.78
N ALA A 56 -8.29 6.50 -12.29
CA ALA A 56 -7.70 5.18 -12.51
C ALA A 56 -7.64 4.82 -13.99
N TRP A 57 -8.77 4.96 -14.70
CA TRP A 57 -8.82 4.76 -16.16
C TRP A 57 -7.81 5.65 -16.89
N ALA A 58 -7.81 6.96 -16.62
CA ALA A 58 -6.90 7.89 -17.28
C ALA A 58 -5.43 7.56 -17.00
N PHE A 59 -5.13 7.14 -15.78
CA PHE A 59 -3.78 6.75 -15.38
C PHE A 59 -3.33 5.46 -16.07
N LEU A 60 -4.17 4.43 -16.09
CA LEU A 60 -3.88 3.16 -16.77
C LEU A 60 -3.71 3.35 -18.27
N ALA A 61 -4.62 4.07 -18.94
CA ALA A 61 -4.50 4.39 -20.35
C ALA A 61 -3.19 5.16 -20.67
N SER A 62 -2.78 6.08 -19.80
CA SER A 62 -1.51 6.78 -19.95
C SER A 62 -0.31 5.84 -19.79
N LEU A 63 -0.37 4.88 -18.86
CA LEU A 63 0.70 3.91 -18.66
C LEU A 63 0.80 2.92 -19.83
N ASP A 64 -0.30 2.48 -20.38
CA ASP A 64 -0.33 1.59 -21.56
C ASP A 64 0.31 2.29 -22.76
N LEU A 65 -0.05 3.55 -23.01
CA LEU A 65 0.51 4.36 -24.09
C LEU A 65 2.04 4.50 -23.96
N VAL A 66 2.55 4.89 -22.76
CA VAL A 66 3.98 5.12 -22.58
C VAL A 66 4.77 3.81 -22.51
N SER A 67 4.17 2.72 -22.03
CA SER A 67 4.79 1.39 -22.03
C SER A 67 4.94 0.86 -23.45
N GLY A 68 3.91 0.98 -24.29
CA GLY A 68 3.99 0.61 -25.70
C GLY A 68 5.03 1.43 -26.48
N ALA A 69 5.12 2.74 -26.23
CA ALA A 69 6.15 3.59 -26.83
C ALA A 69 7.57 3.17 -26.41
N ARG A 70 7.78 2.85 -25.12
CA ARG A 70 9.08 2.41 -24.60
C ARG A 70 9.50 1.04 -25.18
N GLU A 71 8.58 0.10 -25.33
CA GLU A 71 8.88 -1.22 -25.90
C GLU A 71 9.34 -1.12 -27.36
N GLN A 72 8.80 -0.17 -28.11
CA GLN A 72 9.18 0.10 -29.49
C GLN A 72 10.53 0.85 -29.58
N HIS A 73 10.86 1.69 -28.59
CA HIS A 73 12.00 2.61 -28.64
C HIS A 73 12.89 2.52 -27.39
N ARG A 74 13.88 1.62 -27.40
CA ARG A 74 14.86 1.50 -26.30
C ARG A 74 15.60 2.81 -25.97
N ALA A 75 15.73 3.73 -26.94
CA ALA A 75 16.35 5.03 -26.72
C ALA A 75 15.65 5.87 -25.61
N LEU A 76 14.38 5.59 -25.29
CA LEU A 76 13.65 6.27 -24.23
C LEU A 76 14.26 6.03 -22.83
N PHE A 77 15.03 4.98 -22.62
CA PHE A 77 15.78 4.79 -21.37
C PHE A 77 16.82 5.90 -21.11
N ALA A 78 17.30 6.59 -22.16
CA ALA A 78 18.14 7.76 -22.01
C ALA A 78 17.43 8.94 -21.31
N LEU A 79 16.10 8.90 -21.20
CA LEU A 79 15.30 9.87 -20.44
C LEU A 79 15.38 9.66 -18.91
N LEU A 80 15.94 8.56 -18.41
CA LEU A 80 16.07 8.32 -16.98
C LEU A 80 16.70 9.50 -16.22
N PRO A 81 17.89 10.03 -16.61
CA PRO A 81 18.48 11.17 -15.90
C PRO A 81 17.61 12.43 -15.92
N PRO A 82 17.14 12.96 -17.06
CA PRO A 82 16.34 14.18 -17.06
C PRO A 82 15.00 14.02 -16.33
N VAL A 83 14.35 12.84 -16.40
CA VAL A 83 13.10 12.58 -15.69
C VAL A 83 13.32 12.59 -14.17
N LEU A 84 14.38 11.94 -13.65
CA LEU A 84 14.62 11.97 -12.20
C LEU A 84 15.03 13.35 -11.72
N LEU A 85 15.86 14.08 -12.47
CA LEU A 85 16.23 15.47 -12.13
C LEU A 85 15.00 16.39 -12.09
N ALA A 86 14.12 16.29 -13.10
CA ALA A 86 12.88 17.07 -13.13
C ALA A 86 11.94 16.67 -11.97
N THR A 87 11.78 15.39 -11.71
CA THR A 87 10.98 14.87 -10.59
C THR A 87 11.51 15.38 -9.25
N ALA A 88 12.81 15.25 -8.99
CA ALA A 88 13.43 15.68 -7.75
C ALA A 88 13.27 17.21 -7.55
N TRP A 89 13.47 17.99 -8.62
CA TRP A 89 13.26 19.44 -8.59
C TRP A 89 11.79 19.82 -8.31
N LEU A 90 10.82 19.22 -9.02
CA LEU A 90 9.40 19.45 -8.83
C LEU A 90 8.96 19.12 -7.40
N TYR A 91 9.37 17.98 -6.87
CA TYR A 91 9.00 17.57 -5.51
C TYR A 91 9.64 18.45 -4.44
N ARG A 92 10.86 18.94 -4.67
CA ARG A 92 11.52 19.85 -3.73
C ARG A 92 10.91 21.25 -3.74
N THR A 93 10.53 21.79 -4.92
CA THR A 93 10.07 23.18 -5.08
C THR A 93 8.55 23.33 -4.97
N ARG A 94 7.79 22.32 -5.36
CA ARG A 94 6.32 22.38 -5.47
C ARG A 94 5.60 21.27 -4.71
N GLY A 95 6.32 20.27 -4.25
CA GLY A 95 5.74 19.01 -3.76
C GLY A 95 5.16 19.08 -2.35
N LEU A 96 5.50 20.03 -1.50
CA LEU A 96 4.98 20.15 -0.13
C LEU A 96 4.89 18.78 0.53
N GLN A 97 5.78 18.12 1.04
CA GLN A 97 5.77 16.76 1.65
C GLN A 97 5.28 15.60 0.73
N ALA A 98 4.88 15.87 -0.54
CA ALA A 98 4.41 14.83 -1.45
C ALA A 98 5.43 13.69 -1.67
N GLY A 99 6.72 13.97 -1.48
CA GLY A 99 7.79 12.97 -1.50
C GLY A 99 7.69 11.88 -0.43
N ARG A 100 6.81 12.03 0.58
CA ARG A 100 6.46 10.98 1.55
C ARG A 100 5.58 9.88 0.93
N GLY A 101 4.97 10.14 -0.25
CA GLY A 101 4.18 9.16 -0.98
C GLY A 101 3.01 8.60 -0.17
N ASN A 102 2.85 7.27 -0.16
CA ASN A 102 1.78 6.59 0.58
C ASN A 102 1.85 6.81 2.10
N ASN A 103 3.03 7.13 2.65
CA ASN A 103 3.15 7.47 4.07
C ASN A 103 2.42 8.78 4.42
N LEU A 104 2.34 9.74 3.49
CA LEU A 104 1.54 10.94 3.68
C LEU A 104 0.04 10.64 3.67
N VAL A 105 -0.42 9.68 2.85
CA VAL A 105 -1.82 9.23 2.81
C VAL A 105 -2.21 8.56 4.12
N ILE A 106 -1.37 7.65 4.61
CA ILE A 106 -1.58 6.98 5.92
C ILE A 106 -1.61 8.00 7.06
N ASP A 107 -0.65 8.94 7.08
CA ASP A 107 -0.58 9.99 8.09
C ASP A 107 -1.83 10.89 8.07
N SER A 108 -2.27 11.32 6.88
CA SER A 108 -3.51 12.10 6.71
C SER A 108 -4.74 11.34 7.21
N ALA A 109 -4.88 10.06 6.88
CA ALA A 109 -5.99 9.23 7.34
C ALA A 109 -6.04 9.13 8.88
N LEU A 110 -4.88 9.09 9.53
CA LEU A 110 -4.75 8.95 10.99
C LEU A 110 -4.78 10.28 11.76
N THR A 111 -4.42 11.40 11.13
CA THR A 111 -4.25 12.70 11.82
C THR A 111 -5.18 13.80 11.33
N GLY A 112 -5.93 13.56 10.26
CA GLY A 112 -6.80 14.58 9.65
C GLY A 112 -6.05 15.67 8.87
N ARG A 113 -4.74 15.59 8.67
CA ARG A 113 -3.97 16.60 7.95
C ARG A 113 -4.32 16.65 6.46
N LEU A 114 -4.42 17.87 5.92
CA LEU A 114 -4.71 18.08 4.49
C LEU A 114 -3.55 17.59 3.61
N ILE A 115 -3.90 16.83 2.59
CA ILE A 115 -3.01 16.53 1.46
C ILE A 115 -3.33 17.54 0.35
N HIS A 116 -2.36 18.35 -0.04
CA HIS A 116 -2.57 19.32 -1.11
C HIS A 116 -2.88 18.63 -2.46
N ALA A 117 -3.87 19.14 -3.20
CA ALA A 117 -4.31 18.61 -4.49
C ALA A 117 -3.15 18.44 -5.50
N ARG A 118 -2.09 19.26 -5.40
CA ARG A 118 -0.86 19.16 -6.21
C ARG A 118 -0.23 17.77 -6.16
N MET A 119 -0.38 17.05 -5.04
CA MET A 119 0.18 15.70 -4.91
C MET A 119 -0.39 14.75 -5.96
N ALA A 120 -1.70 14.76 -6.21
CA ALA A 120 -2.31 13.90 -7.21
C ALA A 120 -1.72 14.14 -8.60
N PHE A 121 -1.60 15.41 -9.01
CA PHE A 121 -1.03 15.78 -10.31
C PHE A 121 0.46 15.43 -10.41
N LEU A 122 1.27 15.79 -9.41
CA LEU A 122 2.70 15.47 -9.39
C LEU A 122 2.94 13.97 -9.45
N THR A 123 2.20 13.20 -8.64
CA THR A 123 2.34 11.76 -8.59
C THR A 123 1.91 11.12 -9.91
N PHE A 124 0.81 11.57 -10.51
CA PHE A 124 0.34 11.09 -11.82
C PHE A 124 1.40 11.31 -12.90
N PHE A 125 1.79 12.55 -13.17
CA PHE A 125 2.70 12.89 -14.27
C PHE A 125 4.12 12.37 -14.05
N CYS A 126 4.66 12.45 -12.82
CA CYS A 126 6.00 11.94 -12.54
C CYS A 126 6.05 10.42 -12.62
N SER A 127 4.97 9.71 -12.24
CA SER A 127 4.90 8.25 -12.39
C SER A 127 4.82 7.84 -13.86
N VAL A 128 3.98 8.50 -14.67
CA VAL A 128 3.91 8.26 -16.12
C VAL A 128 5.27 8.51 -16.78
N ALA A 129 5.95 9.61 -16.42
CA ALA A 129 7.28 9.92 -16.93
C ALA A 129 8.32 8.87 -16.51
N THR A 130 8.25 8.34 -15.27
CA THR A 130 9.10 7.25 -14.80
C THR A 130 8.93 5.99 -15.68
N HIS A 131 7.69 5.62 -16.01
CA HIS A 131 7.40 4.45 -16.84
C HIS A 131 7.82 4.66 -18.29
N LEU A 132 7.64 5.87 -18.84
CA LEU A 132 8.13 6.24 -20.17
C LEU A 132 9.65 6.08 -20.27
N ALA A 133 10.39 6.54 -19.25
CA ALA A 133 11.84 6.45 -19.19
C ALA A 133 12.36 5.04 -18.84
N GLY A 134 11.50 4.08 -18.53
CA GLY A 134 11.90 2.71 -18.19
C GLY A 134 12.27 2.48 -16.73
N GLY A 135 11.90 3.38 -15.82
CA GLY A 135 12.05 3.12 -14.38
C GLY A 135 11.23 1.90 -13.95
N SER A 136 11.85 0.98 -13.20
CA SER A 136 11.20 -0.24 -12.72
C SER A 136 10.31 0.08 -11.51
N ALA A 137 9.02 0.28 -11.75
CA ALA A 137 8.05 0.67 -10.72
C ALA A 137 6.66 0.12 -11.06
N GLY A 138 5.76 0.19 -10.08
CA GLY A 138 4.36 -0.18 -10.21
C GLY A 138 3.44 1.05 -10.34
N ARG A 139 2.15 0.78 -10.45
CA ARG A 139 1.09 1.78 -10.67
C ARG A 139 0.21 2.03 -9.44
N GLU A 140 0.06 1.06 -8.57
CA GLU A 140 -0.97 1.06 -7.53
C GLU A 140 -0.66 2.03 -6.38
N GLY A 141 0.62 2.12 -5.97
CA GLY A 141 1.02 3.10 -4.97
C GLY A 141 0.72 4.54 -5.41
N THR A 142 0.90 4.82 -6.71
CA THR A 142 0.51 6.09 -7.33
C THR A 142 -1.01 6.31 -7.27
N ALA A 143 -1.80 5.28 -7.60
CA ALA A 143 -3.27 5.37 -7.54
C ALA A 143 -3.76 5.64 -6.12
N VAL A 144 -3.21 4.97 -5.12
CA VAL A 144 -3.53 5.20 -3.70
C VAL A 144 -3.23 6.64 -3.27
N GLN A 145 -2.12 7.23 -3.74
CA GLN A 145 -1.80 8.63 -3.49
C GLN A 145 -2.82 9.58 -4.15
N ILE A 146 -3.27 9.27 -5.36
CA ILE A 146 -4.30 10.05 -6.06
C ILE A 146 -5.63 9.94 -5.31
N GLY A 147 -6.10 8.72 -4.98
CA GLY A 147 -7.35 8.48 -4.26
C GLY A 147 -7.37 9.13 -2.88
N GLY A 148 -6.30 8.98 -2.10
CA GLY A 148 -6.14 9.63 -0.82
C GLY A 148 -6.12 11.17 -0.93
N THR A 149 -5.50 11.72 -1.98
CA THR A 149 -5.51 13.17 -2.23
C THR A 149 -6.90 13.67 -2.57
N ILE A 150 -7.65 12.99 -3.44
CA ILE A 150 -9.04 13.34 -3.77
C ILE A 150 -9.89 13.31 -2.50
N ALA A 151 -9.83 12.22 -1.72
CA ALA A 151 -10.58 12.06 -0.48
C ALA A 151 -10.26 13.16 0.54
N SER A 152 -8.97 13.47 0.75
CA SER A 152 -8.53 14.52 1.66
C SER A 152 -9.09 15.90 1.28
N ASN A 153 -9.03 16.27 -0.01
CA ASN A 153 -9.53 17.55 -0.47
C ASN A 153 -11.06 17.66 -0.38
N VAL A 154 -11.79 16.59 -0.72
CA VAL A 154 -13.25 16.56 -0.54
C VAL A 154 -13.61 16.67 0.93
N SER A 155 -12.93 15.93 1.80
CA SER A 155 -13.16 16.00 3.24
C SER A 155 -13.01 17.41 3.81
N HIS A 156 -11.93 18.10 3.43
CA HIS A 156 -11.68 19.48 3.89
C HIS A 156 -12.66 20.49 3.26
N ALA A 157 -13.01 20.33 1.98
CA ALA A 157 -13.99 21.19 1.32
C ALA A 157 -15.37 21.10 1.99
N PHE A 158 -15.78 19.91 2.44
CA PHE A 158 -17.05 19.69 3.15
C PHE A 158 -16.94 19.80 4.67
N LYS A 159 -15.75 20.17 5.20
CA LYS A 159 -15.45 20.37 6.63
C LYS A 159 -15.90 19.17 7.48
N LEU A 160 -15.50 17.97 7.07
CA LEU A 160 -15.84 16.76 7.79
C LEU A 160 -15.10 16.69 9.13
N GLY A 161 -15.74 16.07 10.14
CA GLY A 161 -15.08 15.75 11.41
C GLY A 161 -14.04 14.64 11.23
N GLU A 162 -13.19 14.43 12.24
CA GLU A 162 -12.06 13.49 12.19
C GLU A 162 -12.47 12.07 11.79
N ARG A 163 -13.59 11.57 12.32
CA ARG A 163 -14.09 10.23 11.99
C ARG A 163 -14.53 10.11 10.53
N ASP A 164 -15.36 11.07 10.07
CA ASP A 164 -15.85 11.06 8.69
C ASP A 164 -14.71 11.29 7.70
N HIS A 165 -13.69 12.10 8.08
CA HIS A 165 -12.48 12.27 7.31
C HIS A 165 -11.72 10.94 7.17
N HIS A 166 -11.52 10.22 8.28
CA HIS A 166 -10.89 8.91 8.30
C HIS A 166 -11.63 7.91 7.39
N ASP A 167 -12.95 7.80 7.55
CA ASP A 167 -13.79 6.91 6.73
C ASP A 167 -13.70 7.24 5.24
N LEU A 168 -13.71 8.54 4.88
CA LEU A 168 -13.59 8.98 3.49
C LEU A 168 -12.18 8.74 2.93
N MET A 169 -11.13 8.89 3.73
CA MET A 169 -9.75 8.58 3.34
C MET A 169 -9.58 7.09 3.02
N LEU A 170 -10.06 6.20 3.90
CA LEU A 170 -10.02 4.76 3.66
C LEU A 170 -10.83 4.37 2.41
N SER A 171 -11.98 5.03 2.20
CA SER A 171 -12.79 4.86 0.98
C SER A 171 -12.04 5.26 -0.28
N GLY A 172 -11.32 6.39 -0.26
CA GLY A 172 -10.50 6.83 -1.39
C GLY A 172 -9.35 5.87 -1.73
N ILE A 173 -8.72 5.29 -0.70
CA ILE A 173 -7.71 4.21 -0.82
C ILE A 173 -8.35 2.95 -1.44
N SER A 174 -9.52 2.55 -0.95
CA SER A 174 -10.26 1.38 -1.45
C SER A 174 -10.67 1.54 -2.92
N ALA A 175 -11.23 2.70 -3.28
CA ALA A 175 -11.61 3.01 -4.66
C ALA A 175 -10.41 3.00 -5.62
N ALA A 176 -9.26 3.49 -5.15
CA ALA A 176 -8.03 3.49 -5.93
C ALA A 176 -7.53 2.07 -6.21
N PHE A 177 -7.52 1.23 -5.18
CA PHE A 177 -7.07 -0.16 -5.32
C PHE A 177 -8.02 -0.97 -6.22
N GLY A 178 -9.34 -0.91 -5.95
CA GLY A 178 -10.35 -1.59 -6.76
C GLY A 178 -10.32 -1.16 -8.22
N GLY A 179 -10.29 0.16 -8.49
CA GLY A 179 -10.30 0.72 -9.83
C GLY A 179 -9.06 0.44 -10.68
N VAL A 180 -7.88 0.27 -10.05
CA VAL A 180 -6.63 0.00 -10.77
C VAL A 180 -6.37 -1.49 -10.94
N PHE A 181 -6.79 -2.32 -10.00
CA PHE A 181 -6.57 -3.78 -10.08
C PHE A 181 -7.73 -4.57 -10.67
N GLY A 182 -8.95 -4.02 -10.61
CA GLY A 182 -10.15 -4.79 -10.92
C GLY A 182 -10.45 -5.88 -9.88
N THR A 183 -10.04 -5.67 -8.66
CA THR A 183 -10.23 -6.57 -7.52
C THR A 183 -10.96 -5.84 -6.39
N PRO A 184 -12.29 -5.64 -6.53
CA PRO A 184 -13.04 -4.77 -5.63
C PRO A 184 -13.13 -5.29 -4.20
N LEU A 185 -13.16 -6.62 -3.99
CA LEU A 185 -13.16 -7.18 -2.65
C LEU A 185 -11.82 -6.94 -1.94
N ALA A 186 -10.71 -7.23 -2.61
CA ALA A 186 -9.38 -6.95 -2.09
C ALA A 186 -9.17 -5.45 -1.81
N GLY A 187 -9.66 -4.58 -2.71
CA GLY A 187 -9.56 -3.13 -2.54
C GLY A 187 -10.30 -2.61 -1.31
N ALA A 188 -11.46 -3.18 -0.99
CA ALA A 188 -12.19 -2.85 0.23
C ALA A 188 -11.38 -3.21 1.48
N PHE A 189 -10.86 -4.43 1.55
CA PHE A 189 -10.03 -4.85 2.67
C PHE A 189 -8.69 -4.11 2.74
N PHE A 190 -8.11 -3.74 1.59
CA PHE A 190 -6.89 -2.93 1.55
C PHE A 190 -7.07 -1.57 2.23
N GLY A 191 -8.17 -0.87 1.97
CA GLY A 191 -8.47 0.39 2.67
C GLY A 191 -8.60 0.20 4.17
N MET A 192 -9.29 -0.86 4.62
CA MET A 192 -9.47 -1.15 6.04
C MET A 192 -8.17 -1.59 6.76
N GLU A 193 -7.17 -2.08 6.03
CA GLU A 193 -5.98 -2.71 6.61
C GLU A 193 -4.69 -1.87 6.43
N MET A 194 -4.61 -1.04 5.38
CA MET A 194 -3.39 -0.34 4.97
C MET A 194 -2.78 0.57 6.04
N CYS A 195 -3.60 1.18 6.89
CA CYS A 195 -3.12 2.15 7.89
C CYS A 195 -2.50 1.49 9.14
N TYR A 196 -2.79 0.21 9.35
CA TYR A 196 -2.44 -0.49 10.59
C TYR A 196 -1.68 -1.79 10.33
N VAL A 197 -0.84 -2.17 11.27
CA VAL A 197 -0.26 -3.52 11.36
C VAL A 197 -1.01 -4.29 12.44
N GLY A 198 -1.65 -5.40 12.03
CA GLY A 198 -2.36 -6.30 12.95
C GLY A 198 -3.74 -5.80 13.40
N LYS A 199 -4.36 -4.87 12.64
CA LYS A 199 -5.74 -4.41 12.86
C LYS A 199 -6.44 -4.23 11.53
N LEU A 200 -7.72 -4.61 11.50
CA LEU A 200 -8.67 -4.30 10.44
C LEU A 200 -9.66 -3.25 10.95
N ASP A 201 -9.87 -2.17 10.20
CA ASP A 201 -10.82 -1.12 10.59
C ASP A 201 -12.22 -1.44 10.07
N TYR A 202 -12.99 -2.18 10.89
CA TYR A 202 -14.35 -2.58 10.55
C TYR A 202 -15.33 -1.41 10.51
N SER A 203 -15.04 -0.29 11.20
CA SER A 203 -15.98 0.84 11.27
C SER A 203 -16.18 1.49 9.90
N SER A 204 -15.14 1.52 9.07
CA SER A 204 -15.16 2.05 7.71
C SER A 204 -15.55 1.02 6.65
N GLY A 205 -15.80 -0.24 7.05
CA GLY A 205 -15.94 -1.38 6.14
C GLY A 205 -16.99 -1.22 5.05
N LEU A 206 -18.19 -0.73 5.40
CA LEU A 206 -19.26 -0.49 4.43
C LEU A 206 -18.86 0.55 3.38
N TYR A 207 -18.25 1.65 3.82
CA TYR A 207 -17.80 2.71 2.92
C TYR A 207 -16.66 2.24 2.02
N CYS A 208 -15.72 1.46 2.54
CA CYS A 208 -14.63 0.85 1.76
C CYS A 208 -15.16 -0.13 0.69
N LEU A 209 -16.16 -0.97 1.03
CA LEU A 209 -16.82 -1.87 0.09
C LEU A 209 -17.48 -1.08 -1.05
N ILE A 210 -18.37 -0.13 -0.72
CA ILE A 210 -19.06 0.69 -1.72
C ILE A 210 -18.06 1.43 -2.59
N ALA A 211 -17.01 2.00 -1.99
CA ALA A 211 -16.00 2.76 -2.70
C ALA A 211 -15.20 1.91 -3.68
N SER A 212 -14.75 0.75 -3.25
CA SER A 212 -13.95 -0.15 -4.09
C SER A 212 -14.73 -0.68 -5.29
N PHE A 213 -15.97 -1.15 -5.05
CA PHE A 213 -16.85 -1.62 -6.12
C PHE A 213 -17.24 -0.50 -7.08
N THR A 214 -17.51 0.71 -6.59
CA THR A 214 -17.81 1.87 -7.43
C THR A 214 -16.59 2.28 -8.27
N GLY A 215 -15.40 2.34 -7.67
CA GLY A 215 -14.16 2.67 -8.38
C GLY A 215 -13.83 1.69 -9.51
N ASP A 216 -13.97 0.37 -9.25
CA ASP A 216 -13.81 -0.68 -10.26
C ASP A 216 -14.87 -0.56 -11.37
N ALA A 217 -16.15 -0.42 -11.01
CA ALA A 217 -17.24 -0.30 -11.98
C ALA A 217 -17.03 0.90 -12.91
N VAL A 218 -16.70 2.08 -12.39
CA VAL A 218 -16.45 3.28 -13.19
C VAL A 218 -15.24 3.11 -14.10
N SER A 219 -14.13 2.56 -13.57
CA SER A 219 -12.92 2.29 -14.36
C SER A 219 -13.21 1.34 -15.54
N ARG A 220 -13.95 0.25 -15.29
CA ARG A 220 -14.37 -0.70 -16.33
C ARG A 220 -15.33 -0.08 -17.34
N MET A 221 -16.30 0.73 -16.90
CA MET A 221 -17.25 1.43 -17.79
C MET A 221 -16.53 2.38 -18.76
N LEU A 222 -15.38 2.95 -18.35
CA LEU A 222 -14.55 3.80 -19.19
C LEU A 222 -13.58 3.01 -20.09
N GLY A 223 -13.56 1.68 -20.01
CA GLY A 223 -12.81 0.80 -20.90
C GLY A 223 -11.53 0.19 -20.33
N THR A 224 -11.36 0.22 -19.00
CA THR A 224 -10.22 -0.49 -18.38
C THR A 224 -10.43 -2.00 -18.47
N HIS A 225 -9.39 -2.71 -18.91
CA HIS A 225 -9.32 -4.16 -18.94
C HIS A 225 -8.19 -4.66 -18.04
N HIS A 226 -8.45 -5.74 -17.31
CA HIS A 226 -7.45 -6.36 -16.43
C HIS A 226 -7.10 -7.76 -16.96
N ALA A 227 -5.80 -8.08 -16.95
CA ALA A 227 -5.34 -9.42 -17.33
C ALA A 227 -5.82 -10.46 -16.31
N LEU A 228 -6.36 -11.56 -16.80
CA LEU A 228 -6.81 -12.68 -15.99
C LEU A 228 -5.78 -13.80 -16.08
N HIS A 229 -5.38 -14.31 -14.91
CA HIS A 229 -4.51 -15.48 -14.79
C HIS A 229 -5.30 -16.59 -14.08
N VAL A 230 -5.20 -17.81 -14.57
CA VAL A 230 -5.94 -18.97 -14.03
C VAL A 230 -4.95 -19.96 -13.43
N ILE A 231 -5.28 -20.49 -12.25
CA ILE A 231 -4.55 -21.61 -11.65
C ILE A 231 -4.98 -22.89 -12.39
N GLY A 232 -4.07 -23.51 -13.11
CA GLY A 232 -4.34 -24.73 -13.90
C GLY A 232 -4.68 -25.93 -13.03
N ASN A 233 -3.82 -26.28 -12.09
CA ASN A 233 -4.03 -27.40 -11.18
C ASN A 233 -3.77 -27.00 -9.72
N ILE A 234 -4.79 -27.19 -8.87
CA ILE A 234 -4.69 -26.99 -7.43
C ILE A 234 -4.49 -28.36 -6.79
N PRO A 235 -3.32 -28.62 -6.17
CA PRO A 235 -3.05 -29.91 -5.56
C PRO A 235 -4.00 -30.18 -4.38
N SER A 236 -4.23 -31.46 -4.08
CA SER A 236 -5.02 -31.85 -2.91
C SER A 236 -4.32 -31.43 -1.61
N MET A 237 -5.11 -31.05 -0.62
CA MET A 237 -4.61 -30.61 0.69
C MET A 237 -4.12 -31.81 1.49
N SER A 238 -2.85 -32.13 1.34
CA SER A 238 -2.15 -33.21 2.05
C SER A 238 -1.08 -32.64 2.99
N PRO A 239 -0.63 -33.39 4.01
CA PRO A 239 0.46 -32.94 4.89
C PRO A 239 1.73 -32.54 4.12
N ARG A 240 2.07 -33.26 3.05
CA ARG A 240 3.21 -32.95 2.18
C ARG A 240 3.00 -31.62 1.46
N THR A 241 1.83 -31.40 0.86
CA THR A 241 1.49 -30.17 0.14
C THR A 241 1.50 -28.97 1.10
N ILE A 242 0.90 -29.12 2.29
CA ILE A 242 0.90 -28.06 3.31
C ILE A 242 2.33 -27.69 3.71
N LEU A 243 3.19 -28.70 3.97
CA LEU A 243 4.59 -28.44 4.32
C LEU A 243 5.33 -27.68 3.21
N LEU A 244 5.16 -28.07 1.93
CA LEU A 244 5.79 -27.39 0.81
C LEU A 244 5.29 -25.96 0.64
N VAL A 245 3.99 -25.72 0.82
CA VAL A 245 3.41 -24.35 0.80
C VAL A 245 3.95 -23.53 1.97
N VAL A 246 4.10 -24.08 3.17
CA VAL A 246 4.70 -23.38 4.31
C VAL A 246 6.16 -23.01 4.03
N LEU A 247 6.95 -23.92 3.47
CA LEU A 247 8.34 -23.63 3.10
C LEU A 247 8.44 -22.55 2.02
N ALA A 248 7.58 -22.61 1.00
CA ALA A 248 7.48 -21.55 -0.02
C ALA A 248 7.07 -20.21 0.60
N ALA A 249 6.10 -20.20 1.52
CA ALA A 249 5.65 -19.00 2.21
C ALA A 249 6.75 -18.37 3.08
N VAL A 250 7.65 -19.16 3.67
CA VAL A 250 8.85 -18.64 4.34
C VAL A 250 9.75 -17.91 3.34
N ALA A 251 10.00 -18.47 2.16
CA ALA A 251 10.78 -17.82 1.12
C ALA A 251 10.10 -16.51 0.64
N PHE A 252 8.78 -16.50 0.47
CA PHE A 252 8.01 -15.30 0.11
C PHE A 252 8.13 -14.19 1.16
N GLY A 253 8.03 -14.53 2.45
CA GLY A 253 8.20 -13.58 3.55
C GLY A 253 9.62 -12.99 3.61
N LEU A 254 10.65 -13.82 3.38
CA LEU A 254 12.03 -13.36 3.30
C LEU A 254 12.27 -12.45 2.09
N THR A 255 11.67 -12.77 0.94
CA THR A 255 11.73 -11.93 -0.28
C THR A 255 11.08 -10.57 -0.05
N ALA A 256 9.91 -10.51 0.58
CA ALA A 256 9.22 -9.27 0.95
C ALA A 256 10.08 -8.41 1.91
N ARG A 257 10.73 -9.04 2.87
CA ARG A 257 11.66 -8.38 3.79
C ARG A 257 12.89 -7.83 3.08
N LEU A 258 13.48 -8.62 2.17
CA LEU A 258 14.63 -8.21 1.36
C LEU A 258 14.27 -7.00 0.48
N PHE A 259 13.12 -7.03 -0.18
CA PHE A 259 12.61 -5.91 -0.99
C PHE A 259 12.52 -4.62 -0.18
N SER A 260 11.81 -4.66 0.94
CA SER A 260 11.64 -3.50 1.82
C SER A 260 12.97 -2.99 2.40
N PHE A 261 13.89 -3.89 2.71
CA PHE A 261 15.24 -3.56 3.19
C PHE A 261 16.07 -2.87 2.09
N SER A 262 16.06 -3.40 0.88
CA SER A 262 16.84 -2.88 -0.25
C SER A 262 16.44 -1.46 -0.61
N ILE A 263 15.15 -1.17 -0.76
CA ILE A 263 14.65 0.19 -1.05
C ILE A 263 15.11 1.18 0.02
N ARG A 264 14.91 0.83 1.31
CA ARG A 264 15.32 1.72 2.41
C ARG A 264 16.80 1.95 2.48
N THR A 265 17.59 0.91 2.25
CA THR A 265 19.06 1.00 2.28
C THR A 265 19.57 1.89 1.17
N ILE A 266 19.08 1.71 -0.05
CA ILE A 266 19.48 2.55 -1.21
C ILE A 266 19.04 4.00 -0.99
N LYS A 267 17.80 4.23 -0.54
CA LYS A 267 17.30 5.59 -0.25
C LYS A 267 18.14 6.29 0.81
N ARG A 268 18.51 5.61 1.89
CA ARG A 268 19.40 6.15 2.92
C ARG A 268 20.82 6.40 2.41
N PHE A 269 21.34 5.48 1.61
CA PHE A 269 22.66 5.65 1.00
C PHE A 269 22.74 6.95 0.19
N TYR A 270 21.75 7.23 -0.68
CA TYR A 270 21.72 8.47 -1.43
C TYR A 270 21.52 9.70 -0.54
N ALA A 271 20.64 9.63 0.44
CA ALA A 271 20.39 10.74 1.38
C ALA A 271 21.64 11.10 2.20
N ASN A 272 22.37 10.11 2.70
CA ASN A 272 23.54 10.35 3.56
C ASN A 272 24.82 10.68 2.76
N ARG A 273 24.93 10.11 1.53
CA ARG A 273 26.15 10.28 0.72
C ARG A 273 26.21 11.60 -0.03
N PHE A 274 25.06 12.18 -0.42
CA PHE A 274 24.99 13.37 -1.27
C PHE A 274 24.22 14.49 -0.59
N ARG A 275 24.92 15.58 -0.26
CA ARG A 275 24.30 16.78 0.32
C ARG A 275 23.33 17.49 -0.65
N ASN A 276 23.64 17.43 -1.95
CA ASN A 276 22.79 18.02 -2.99
C ASN A 276 21.88 16.94 -3.60
N TYR A 277 20.56 17.13 -3.47
CA TYR A 277 19.54 16.20 -3.94
C TYR A 277 19.56 15.99 -5.47
N LEU A 278 19.97 17.00 -6.26
CA LEU A 278 20.10 16.87 -7.72
C LEU A 278 21.30 16.01 -8.09
N VAL A 279 22.40 16.10 -7.34
CA VAL A 279 23.56 15.21 -7.53
C VAL A 279 23.18 13.78 -7.16
N ALA A 280 22.46 13.58 -6.07
CA ALA A 280 21.94 12.26 -5.70
C ALA A 280 21.04 11.68 -6.80
N ALA A 281 20.12 12.48 -7.35
CA ALA A 281 19.24 12.09 -8.44
C ALA A 281 20.04 11.75 -9.73
N LEU A 282 21.01 12.58 -10.11
CA LEU A 282 21.85 12.33 -11.28
C LEU A 282 22.63 11.02 -11.13
N VAL A 283 23.34 10.83 -10.01
CA VAL A 283 24.11 9.61 -9.76
C VAL A 283 23.19 8.40 -9.73
N GLY A 284 22.04 8.47 -9.04
CA GLY A 284 21.08 7.38 -8.98
C GLY A 284 20.55 6.99 -10.35
N SER A 285 20.24 7.96 -11.21
CA SER A 285 19.76 7.70 -12.56
C SER A 285 20.83 7.12 -13.48
N LEU A 286 22.09 7.58 -13.36
CA LEU A 286 23.22 7.03 -14.13
C LEU A 286 23.56 5.60 -13.68
N VAL A 287 23.49 5.30 -12.38
CA VAL A 287 23.66 3.93 -11.86
C VAL A 287 22.57 3.01 -12.41
N LEU A 288 21.30 3.46 -12.41
CA LEU A 288 20.19 2.68 -12.96
C LEU A 288 20.38 2.45 -14.47
N LEU A 289 20.64 3.51 -15.24
CA LEU A 289 20.84 3.41 -16.70
C LEU A 289 22.05 2.53 -17.04
N GLY A 290 23.17 2.71 -16.33
CA GLY A 290 24.38 1.91 -16.50
C GLY A 290 24.13 0.44 -16.17
N SER A 291 23.35 0.12 -15.13
CA SER A 291 23.00 -1.26 -14.79
C SER A 291 22.14 -1.92 -15.87
N TYR A 292 21.21 -1.19 -16.49
CA TYR A 292 20.47 -1.70 -17.65
C TYR A 292 21.39 -2.04 -18.83
N ALA A 293 22.35 -1.15 -19.11
CA ALA A 293 23.26 -1.34 -20.24
C ALA A 293 24.27 -2.48 -20.01
N VAL A 294 24.82 -2.61 -18.79
CA VAL A 294 25.85 -3.61 -18.46
C VAL A 294 25.27 -5.02 -18.36
N PHE A 295 24.06 -5.16 -17.77
CA PHE A 295 23.44 -6.47 -17.52
C PHE A 295 22.33 -6.83 -18.52
N ASP A 296 22.16 -6.05 -19.58
CA ASP A 296 21.03 -6.20 -20.54
C ASP A 296 19.66 -6.31 -19.87
N GLY A 297 19.47 -5.54 -18.80
CA GLY A 297 18.32 -5.63 -17.92
C GLY A 297 17.07 -4.91 -18.39
N TRP A 298 17.01 -4.42 -19.64
CA TRP A 298 15.95 -3.59 -20.21
C TRP A 298 14.54 -4.16 -20.02
N ARG A 299 14.39 -5.49 -20.08
CA ARG A 299 13.12 -6.20 -19.89
C ARG A 299 12.49 -5.99 -18.51
N TYR A 300 13.28 -5.67 -17.48
CA TYR A 300 12.81 -5.42 -16.11
C TYR A 300 12.38 -3.96 -15.87
N GLY A 301 12.52 -3.09 -16.88
CA GLY A 301 12.02 -1.72 -16.84
C GLY A 301 10.49 -1.63 -16.89
N GLY A 302 9.93 -0.58 -16.29
CA GLY A 302 8.48 -0.35 -16.23
C GLY A 302 7.75 -1.37 -15.35
N LEU A 303 6.51 -1.68 -15.71
CA LEU A 303 5.63 -2.60 -14.97
C LEU A 303 6.14 -4.05 -15.01
N SER A 304 6.68 -4.49 -16.18
CA SER A 304 7.13 -5.88 -16.43
C SER A 304 6.00 -6.91 -16.20
N GLU A 305 4.83 -6.66 -16.76
CA GLU A 305 3.66 -7.56 -16.63
C GLU A 305 3.92 -8.95 -17.23
N TRP A 306 4.82 -9.04 -18.22
CA TRP A 306 5.29 -10.30 -18.80
C TRP A 306 5.80 -11.29 -17.73
N MET A 307 6.32 -10.80 -16.58
CA MET A 307 6.83 -11.67 -15.52
C MET A 307 5.73 -12.51 -14.90
N VAL A 308 4.54 -11.94 -14.71
CA VAL A 308 3.40 -12.67 -14.15
C VAL A 308 2.94 -13.72 -15.15
N SER A 309 2.75 -13.36 -16.43
CA SER A 309 2.35 -14.31 -17.48
C SER A 309 3.35 -15.47 -17.61
N SER A 310 4.66 -15.16 -17.72
CA SER A 310 5.72 -16.18 -17.76
C SER A 310 5.75 -17.07 -16.53
N ALA A 311 5.43 -16.53 -15.34
CA ALA A 311 5.40 -17.31 -14.12
C ALA A 311 4.26 -18.34 -14.13
N PHE A 312 3.09 -17.95 -14.60
CA PHE A 312 1.94 -18.86 -14.72
C PHE A 312 2.16 -19.94 -15.79
N GLU A 313 2.91 -19.63 -16.84
CA GLU A 313 3.31 -20.57 -17.91
C GLU A 313 4.51 -21.45 -17.54
N GLY A 314 5.16 -21.22 -16.39
CA GLY A 314 6.36 -21.96 -15.99
C GLY A 314 7.64 -21.55 -16.72
N ALA A 315 7.64 -20.37 -17.35
CA ALA A 315 8.78 -19.86 -18.13
C ALA A 315 9.68 -18.89 -17.34
N SER A 316 9.49 -18.74 -16.02
CA SER A 316 10.31 -17.88 -15.17
C SER A 316 11.71 -18.44 -14.99
N SER A 317 12.71 -17.56 -15.14
CA SER A 317 14.10 -17.85 -14.77
C SER A 317 14.33 -17.64 -13.25
N PRO A 318 15.20 -18.43 -12.60
CA PRO A 318 15.60 -18.21 -11.21
C PRO A 318 16.17 -16.83 -10.91
N ILE A 319 16.66 -16.11 -11.91
CA ILE A 319 17.19 -14.74 -11.75
C ILE A 319 16.12 -13.67 -11.79
N ASP A 320 14.97 -13.93 -12.42
CA ASP A 320 13.90 -12.93 -12.66
C ASP A 320 13.44 -12.23 -11.38
N PRO A 321 13.10 -12.95 -10.27
CA PRO A 321 12.64 -12.28 -9.05
C PRO A 321 13.71 -11.36 -8.43
N PHE A 322 14.98 -11.75 -8.47
CA PHE A 322 16.08 -10.97 -7.90
C PHE A 322 16.44 -9.78 -8.78
N ALA A 323 16.45 -9.96 -10.10
CA ALA A 323 16.69 -8.87 -11.05
C ALA A 323 15.60 -7.79 -10.93
N LYS A 324 14.31 -8.18 -10.93
CA LYS A 324 13.19 -7.23 -10.74
C LYS A 324 13.28 -6.51 -9.40
N LEU A 325 13.61 -7.24 -8.32
CA LEU A 325 13.81 -6.66 -7.00
C LEU A 325 14.94 -5.59 -7.03
N ALA A 326 16.07 -5.92 -7.62
CA ALA A 326 17.22 -5.01 -7.71
C ALA A 326 16.89 -3.74 -8.52
N TYR A 327 16.32 -3.88 -9.73
CA TYR A 327 15.94 -2.73 -10.55
C TYR A 327 14.87 -1.85 -9.91
N THR A 328 13.88 -2.46 -9.24
CA THR A 328 12.86 -1.69 -8.50
C THR A 328 13.46 -0.97 -7.30
N ALA A 329 14.34 -1.63 -6.56
CA ALA A 329 15.03 -1.01 -5.43
C ALA A 329 15.93 0.14 -5.85
N LEU A 330 16.67 0.01 -6.97
CA LEU A 330 17.44 1.10 -7.55
C LEU A 330 16.54 2.26 -8.01
N THR A 331 15.44 1.98 -8.69
CA THR A 331 14.49 2.99 -9.18
C THR A 331 13.87 3.77 -8.02
N LEU A 332 13.17 3.10 -7.12
CA LEU A 332 12.45 3.76 -6.02
C LEU A 332 13.41 4.32 -4.97
N GLY A 333 14.55 3.66 -4.75
CA GLY A 333 15.60 4.11 -3.86
C GLY A 333 16.30 5.39 -4.34
N ALA A 334 16.44 5.58 -5.64
CA ALA A 334 16.97 6.83 -6.22
C ALA A 334 15.96 8.00 -6.18
N GLY A 335 14.67 7.72 -5.94
CA GLY A 335 13.63 8.75 -5.81
C GLY A 335 12.70 8.92 -7.02
N TYR A 336 12.70 8.00 -7.97
CA TYR A 336 11.67 7.95 -9.01
C TYR A 336 10.30 7.72 -8.39
N GLN A 337 9.27 8.32 -9.00
CA GLN A 337 7.89 8.13 -8.57
C GLN A 337 7.28 6.90 -9.25
N GLY A 338 6.54 6.13 -8.46
CA GLY A 338 5.85 4.92 -8.88
C GLY A 338 5.45 4.09 -7.67
N GLY A 339 4.70 3.02 -7.91
CA GLY A 339 4.25 2.09 -6.87
C GLY A 339 5.21 0.93 -6.65
N GLU A 340 5.06 0.27 -5.52
CA GLU A 340 5.82 -0.93 -5.14
C GLU A 340 5.10 -2.23 -5.51
N VAL A 341 3.78 -2.20 -5.74
CA VAL A 341 2.90 -3.38 -5.72
C VAL A 341 3.06 -4.24 -6.97
N THR A 342 2.94 -3.67 -8.20
CA THR A 342 3.14 -4.46 -9.43
C THR A 342 4.49 -5.17 -9.45
N PRO A 343 5.63 -4.53 -9.11
CA PRO A 343 6.90 -5.24 -8.96
C PRO A 343 6.85 -6.40 -7.96
N LEU A 344 6.17 -6.23 -6.81
CA LEU A 344 6.02 -7.31 -5.82
C LEU A 344 5.24 -8.50 -6.38
N PHE A 345 4.23 -8.26 -7.25
CA PHE A 345 3.51 -9.31 -7.94
C PHE A 345 4.43 -10.11 -8.88
N GLY A 346 5.18 -9.41 -9.74
CA GLY A 346 6.13 -10.06 -10.65
C GLY A 346 7.21 -10.84 -9.90
N ILE A 347 7.79 -10.25 -8.84
CA ILE A 347 8.79 -10.90 -7.98
C ILE A 347 8.20 -12.15 -7.31
N GLY A 348 7.00 -12.02 -6.72
CA GLY A 348 6.34 -13.11 -6.02
C GLY A 348 5.92 -14.23 -6.95
N ALA A 349 5.30 -13.92 -8.08
CA ALA A 349 4.88 -14.89 -9.07
C ALA A 349 6.07 -15.68 -9.63
N SER A 350 7.13 -14.99 -10.04
CA SER A 350 8.34 -15.65 -10.57
C SER A 350 9.04 -16.51 -9.51
N MET A 351 9.16 -16.03 -8.26
CA MET A 351 9.70 -16.82 -7.15
C MET A 351 8.85 -18.08 -6.90
N GLY A 352 7.52 -17.93 -6.89
CA GLY A 352 6.59 -19.05 -6.71
C GLY A 352 6.72 -20.08 -7.82
N SER A 353 6.73 -19.63 -9.09
CA SER A 353 6.90 -20.50 -10.27
C SER A 353 8.19 -21.32 -10.19
N VAL A 354 9.32 -20.68 -9.92
CA VAL A 354 10.63 -21.35 -9.79
C VAL A 354 10.63 -22.38 -8.67
N LEU A 355 10.11 -22.05 -7.49
CA LEU A 355 10.03 -22.99 -6.37
C LEU A 355 9.08 -24.14 -6.66
N GLY A 356 7.96 -23.87 -7.34
CA GLY A 356 6.98 -24.90 -7.70
C GLY A 356 7.50 -25.92 -8.69
N GLN A 357 8.22 -25.45 -9.71
CA GLN A 357 8.89 -26.33 -10.68
C GLN A 357 9.90 -27.26 -10.01
N ALA A 358 10.67 -26.76 -9.04
CA ALA A 358 11.65 -27.55 -8.32
C ALA A 358 11.04 -28.72 -7.52
N VAL A 359 9.75 -28.62 -7.14
CA VAL A 359 9.05 -29.66 -6.37
C VAL A 359 7.99 -30.41 -7.19
N GLY A 360 7.88 -30.12 -8.49
CA GLY A 360 6.98 -30.80 -9.43
C GLY A 360 5.51 -30.36 -9.34
N PHE A 361 5.21 -29.15 -8.86
CA PHE A 361 3.87 -28.55 -8.93
C PHE A 361 3.62 -27.92 -10.31
N ASP A 362 2.34 -27.83 -10.68
CA ASP A 362 1.90 -26.94 -11.76
C ASP A 362 2.37 -25.52 -11.44
N PRO A 363 3.12 -24.83 -12.34
CA PRO A 363 3.74 -23.55 -12.06
C PRO A 363 2.76 -22.45 -11.66
N SER A 364 1.54 -22.50 -12.19
CA SER A 364 0.50 -21.49 -11.95
C SER A 364 0.05 -21.44 -10.48
N PHE A 365 0.01 -22.58 -9.79
CA PHE A 365 -0.41 -22.65 -8.40
C PHE A 365 0.57 -21.94 -7.46
N PRO A 366 1.87 -22.28 -7.41
CA PRO A 366 2.81 -21.58 -6.55
C PRO A 366 3.12 -20.15 -7.03
N ALA A 367 2.98 -19.84 -8.33
CA ALA A 367 3.05 -18.47 -8.85
C ALA A 367 1.94 -17.59 -8.25
N ALA A 368 0.70 -18.09 -8.22
CA ALA A 368 -0.41 -17.40 -7.58
C ALA A 368 -0.17 -17.15 -6.08
N LEU A 369 0.32 -18.17 -5.36
CA LEU A 369 0.65 -18.05 -3.93
C LEU A 369 1.76 -17.02 -3.69
N GLY A 370 2.84 -17.07 -4.48
CA GLY A 370 3.96 -16.14 -4.36
C GLY A 370 3.56 -14.70 -4.68
N MET A 371 2.75 -14.50 -5.74
CA MET A 371 2.23 -13.20 -6.15
C MET A 371 1.54 -12.48 -5.00
N ILE A 372 0.56 -13.11 -4.36
CA ILE A 372 -0.19 -12.50 -3.28
C ILE A 372 0.60 -12.42 -1.96
N ALA A 373 1.39 -13.44 -1.63
CA ALA A 373 2.08 -13.53 -0.34
C ALA A 373 3.25 -12.54 -0.22
N VAL A 374 4.04 -12.33 -1.29
CA VAL A 374 5.12 -11.33 -1.29
C VAL A 374 4.54 -9.92 -1.17
N PHE A 375 3.47 -9.62 -1.91
CA PHE A 375 2.73 -8.36 -1.82
C PHE A 375 2.24 -8.11 -0.38
N GLY A 376 1.42 -9.01 0.15
CA GLY A 376 0.78 -8.80 1.45
C GLY A 376 1.75 -8.71 2.60
N SER A 377 2.86 -9.45 2.52
CA SER A 377 3.91 -9.41 3.53
C SER A 377 4.73 -8.12 3.49
N ALA A 378 5.00 -7.59 2.29
CA ALA A 378 5.71 -6.32 2.13
C ALA A 378 4.87 -5.12 2.59
N LEU A 379 3.54 -5.19 2.44
CA LEU A 379 2.62 -4.12 2.84
C LEU A 379 1.99 -4.32 4.23
N ASN A 380 2.20 -5.44 4.88
CA ASN A 380 1.59 -5.80 6.17
C ASN A 380 0.05 -5.94 6.13
N VAL A 381 -0.51 -6.52 5.06
CA VAL A 381 -1.96 -6.62 4.80
C VAL A 381 -2.39 -8.08 4.55
N PRO A 382 -2.37 -8.96 5.58
CA PRO A 382 -2.63 -10.39 5.39
C PRO A 382 -4.07 -10.71 4.97
N ILE A 383 -5.08 -9.99 5.44
CA ILE A 383 -6.48 -10.26 5.05
C ILE A 383 -6.73 -9.81 3.62
N THR A 384 -6.24 -8.63 3.25
CA THR A 384 -6.26 -8.15 1.87
C THR A 384 -5.61 -9.16 0.92
N THR A 385 -4.51 -9.79 1.34
CA THR A 385 -3.81 -10.83 0.57
C THR A 385 -4.72 -12.01 0.23
N ILE A 386 -5.47 -12.50 1.20
CA ILE A 386 -6.42 -13.62 1.01
C ILE A 386 -7.52 -13.20 0.04
N MET A 387 -8.12 -12.01 0.26
CA MET A 387 -9.18 -11.50 -0.59
C MET A 387 -8.70 -11.24 -2.02
N LEU A 388 -7.46 -10.77 -2.18
CA LEU A 388 -6.82 -10.62 -3.50
C LEU A 388 -6.67 -11.97 -4.22
N GLY A 389 -6.27 -13.01 -3.50
CA GLY A 389 -6.21 -14.35 -4.06
C GLY A 389 -7.60 -14.86 -4.51
N ILE A 390 -8.64 -14.57 -3.74
CA ILE A 390 -10.02 -14.96 -4.08
C ILE A 390 -10.53 -14.17 -5.28
N ASP A 391 -10.29 -12.86 -5.35
CA ASP A 391 -10.71 -12.00 -6.48
C ASP A 391 -10.01 -12.40 -7.79
N LEU A 392 -8.69 -12.66 -7.74
CA LEU A 392 -7.90 -12.95 -8.93
C LEU A 392 -8.05 -14.40 -9.42
N PHE A 393 -8.11 -15.37 -8.49
CA PHE A 393 -7.97 -16.79 -8.83
C PHE A 393 -9.16 -17.64 -8.39
N GLY A 394 -10.16 -17.04 -7.75
CA GLY A 394 -11.32 -17.74 -7.20
C GLY A 394 -11.05 -18.43 -5.86
N GLY A 395 -12.13 -18.86 -5.19
CA GLY A 395 -12.11 -19.39 -3.82
C GLY A 395 -11.56 -20.81 -3.67
N ARG A 396 -11.30 -21.57 -4.75
CA ARG A 396 -10.89 -22.99 -4.69
C ARG A 396 -9.55 -23.20 -3.96
N ALA A 397 -8.63 -22.25 -4.05
CA ALA A 397 -7.33 -22.28 -3.38
C ALA A 397 -7.29 -21.48 -2.07
N ALA A 398 -8.44 -21.00 -1.55
CA ALA A 398 -8.50 -20.11 -0.40
C ALA A 398 -7.75 -20.63 0.85
N GLY A 399 -7.83 -21.93 1.14
CA GLY A 399 -7.08 -22.53 2.25
C GLY A 399 -5.55 -22.36 2.11
N TYR A 400 -5.03 -22.44 0.90
CA TYR A 400 -3.62 -22.20 0.63
C TYR A 400 -3.27 -20.71 0.67
N PHE A 401 -4.19 -19.83 0.24
CA PHE A 401 -4.00 -18.37 0.37
C PHE A 401 -3.88 -17.94 1.84
N VAL A 402 -4.68 -18.55 2.73
CA VAL A 402 -4.59 -18.31 4.18
C VAL A 402 -3.22 -18.74 4.71
N ILE A 403 -2.77 -19.96 4.38
CA ILE A 403 -1.46 -20.47 4.84
C ILE A 403 -0.33 -19.57 4.31
N ALA A 404 -0.31 -19.31 3.01
CA ALA A 404 0.73 -18.52 2.38
C ALA A 404 0.77 -17.09 2.94
N SER A 405 -0.39 -16.45 3.10
CA SER A 405 -0.53 -15.10 3.64
C SER A 405 0.02 -14.99 5.07
N PHE A 406 -0.50 -15.79 6.01
CA PHE A 406 -0.11 -15.64 7.41
C PHE A 406 1.33 -16.08 7.69
N VAL A 407 1.80 -17.17 7.08
CA VAL A 407 3.19 -17.63 7.27
C VAL A 407 4.17 -16.58 6.74
N SER A 408 3.99 -16.09 5.51
CA SER A 408 4.87 -15.08 4.94
C SER A 408 4.81 -13.74 5.70
N TYR A 409 3.61 -13.32 6.16
CA TYR A 409 3.41 -12.14 6.98
C TYR A 409 4.19 -12.21 8.31
N LEU A 410 4.16 -13.35 8.99
CA LEU A 410 4.92 -13.55 10.24
C LEU A 410 6.43 -13.54 10.00
N VAL A 411 6.89 -14.17 8.90
CA VAL A 411 8.32 -14.25 8.55
C VAL A 411 8.88 -12.89 8.17
N ALA A 412 8.13 -12.07 7.43
CA ALA A 412 8.57 -10.74 7.01
C ALA A 412 8.84 -9.79 8.19
N GLY A 413 8.16 -9.99 9.34
CA GLY A 413 8.23 -9.08 10.49
C GLY A 413 7.55 -7.74 10.24
N HIS A 414 7.74 -6.72 11.10
CA HIS A 414 7.05 -5.42 10.98
C HIS A 414 7.59 -4.52 9.84
N ARG A 415 8.81 -4.76 9.35
CA ARG A 415 9.54 -3.86 8.44
C ARG A 415 9.00 -3.90 7.01
N GLY A 416 7.76 -3.42 6.82
CA GLY A 416 7.12 -3.26 5.51
C GLY A 416 7.63 -2.05 4.70
N VAL A 417 7.04 -1.82 3.53
CA VAL A 417 7.34 -0.68 2.64
C VAL A 417 6.73 0.64 3.13
N TYR A 418 5.75 0.59 4.04
CA TYR A 418 5.08 1.77 4.58
C TYR A 418 5.44 2.02 6.05
N PRO A 419 6.51 2.78 6.32
CA PRO A 419 6.96 3.07 7.69
C PRO A 419 5.98 3.92 8.52
N ALA A 420 4.99 4.59 7.92
CA ALA A 420 3.96 5.35 8.64
C ALA A 420 2.83 4.47 9.23
N GLN A 421 2.74 3.18 8.86
CA GLN A 421 1.75 2.27 9.46
C GLN A 421 1.89 2.23 10.97
N ARG A 422 0.76 2.28 11.70
CA ARG A 422 0.73 2.15 13.16
C ARG A 422 0.58 0.69 13.57
N ILE A 423 1.46 0.23 14.44
CA ILE A 423 1.42 -1.14 14.97
C ILE A 423 0.37 -1.18 16.09
N VAL A 424 -0.71 -1.93 15.87
CA VAL A 424 -1.77 -2.15 16.87
C VAL A 424 -1.57 -3.50 17.56
N THR A 425 -1.35 -4.54 16.76
CA THR A 425 -1.05 -5.87 17.29
C THR A 425 0.30 -6.35 16.74
N PRO A 426 1.32 -6.51 17.59
CA PRO A 426 2.62 -6.99 17.17
C PRO A 426 2.55 -8.39 16.56
N LYS A 427 3.27 -8.63 15.48
CA LYS A 427 3.30 -9.93 14.78
C LYS A 427 3.90 -11.07 15.62
N ARG A 428 4.76 -10.75 16.56
CA ARG A 428 5.46 -11.71 17.43
C ARG A 428 5.51 -11.20 18.86
N ARG A 429 5.51 -12.10 19.83
CA ARG A 429 5.63 -11.77 21.26
C ARG A 429 6.94 -11.00 21.58
N SER A 430 8.03 -11.32 20.88
CA SER A 430 9.31 -10.60 21.03
C SER A 430 9.27 -9.14 20.60
N LEU A 431 8.18 -8.70 19.97
CA LEU A 431 7.94 -7.33 19.49
C LEU A 431 6.80 -6.65 20.26
N ALA A 432 6.38 -7.21 21.41
CA ALA A 432 5.25 -6.70 22.21
C ALA A 432 5.43 -5.26 22.70
N GLY A 433 6.66 -4.74 22.78
CA GLY A 433 6.92 -3.35 23.15
C GLY A 433 6.67 -2.34 22.02
N ASP A 434 6.36 -2.76 20.79
CA ASP A 434 6.18 -1.89 19.64
C ASP A 434 4.74 -1.39 19.45
N GLU A 435 3.83 -1.74 20.37
CA GLU A 435 2.43 -1.32 20.32
C GLU A 435 2.31 0.22 20.29
N GLN A 436 1.38 0.71 19.47
CA GLN A 436 1.10 2.13 19.22
C GLN A 436 2.22 2.92 18.53
N LEU A 437 3.39 2.33 18.30
CA LEU A 437 4.44 2.96 17.50
C LEU A 437 4.13 2.87 16.02
N THR A 438 4.67 3.81 15.24
CA THR A 438 4.79 3.59 13.79
C THR A 438 5.89 2.56 13.50
N VAL A 439 5.83 1.94 12.33
CA VAL A 439 6.88 0.99 11.90
C VAL A 439 8.27 1.65 11.92
N ASP A 440 8.36 2.95 11.57
CA ASP A 440 9.62 3.68 11.61
C ASP A 440 10.14 3.87 13.05
N GLN A 441 9.28 4.29 13.96
CA GLN A 441 9.62 4.42 15.38
C GLN A 441 10.07 3.09 16.00
N ALA A 442 9.40 1.99 15.67
CA ALA A 442 9.81 0.66 16.12
C ALA A 442 11.19 0.26 15.58
N ILE A 443 11.50 0.61 14.32
CA ILE A 443 12.82 0.37 13.74
C ILE A 443 13.90 1.20 14.43
N GLN A 444 13.63 2.46 14.74
CA GLN A 444 14.58 3.33 15.46
C GLN A 444 14.85 2.80 16.86
N ARG A 445 13.79 2.48 17.62
CA ARG A 445 13.92 1.89 18.97
C ARG A 445 14.79 0.64 18.99
N HIS A 446 14.58 -0.28 18.04
CA HIS A 446 15.37 -1.51 17.97
C HIS A 446 16.83 -1.26 17.61
N ARG A 447 17.15 -0.20 16.87
CA ARG A 447 18.54 0.20 16.60
C ARG A 447 19.21 0.72 17.84
N GLU A 448 18.56 1.65 18.56
CA GLU A 448 19.07 2.19 19.81
C GLU A 448 19.36 1.08 20.84
N GLN A 449 18.52 0.05 20.91
CA GLN A 449 18.73 -1.13 21.75
C GLN A 449 19.96 -1.95 21.33
N VAL A 450 20.19 -2.12 20.03
CA VAL A 450 21.37 -2.82 19.51
C VAL A 450 22.64 -2.01 19.78
N ASP A 451 22.61 -0.69 19.53
CA ASP A 451 23.76 0.20 19.77
C ASP A 451 24.12 0.26 21.29
N GLN A 452 23.14 0.25 22.18
CA GLN A 452 23.34 0.20 23.62
C GLN A 452 23.84 -1.17 24.12
N SER A 453 23.56 -2.25 23.40
CA SER A 453 23.99 -3.61 23.75
C SER A 453 25.37 -3.97 23.16
N ALA A 454 25.94 -3.12 22.29
CA ALA A 454 27.28 -3.32 21.75
C ALA A 454 28.35 -3.07 22.85
N PRO A 455 29.39 -3.92 22.97
CA PRO A 455 30.47 -3.70 23.91
C PRO A 455 31.16 -2.35 23.67
N SER A 456 31.48 -1.63 24.75
CA SER A 456 32.06 -0.26 24.71
C SER A 456 33.40 -0.12 23.97
N ASP A 457 34.02 -1.21 23.61
CA ASP A 457 35.30 -1.22 22.90
C ASP A 457 35.24 -0.97 21.39
N ALA A 458 34.00 -0.91 20.81
CA ALA A 458 33.79 -0.64 19.37
C ALA A 458 33.40 0.83 19.07
N THR A 459 33.33 1.71 20.08
CA THR A 459 32.71 3.05 19.93
C THR A 459 33.66 4.16 19.48
N GLY A 460 34.94 3.87 19.18
CA GLY A 460 35.89 4.91 18.77
C GLY A 460 35.69 5.50 17.40
N THR A 461 34.91 4.83 16.50
CA THR A 461 34.76 5.25 15.09
C THR A 461 33.35 5.58 14.64
N VAL A 462 32.32 5.34 15.47
CA VAL A 462 30.91 5.53 15.07
C VAL A 462 30.29 6.80 15.68
N ALA A 463 30.85 7.32 16.78
CA ALA A 463 30.33 8.50 17.48
C ALA A 463 30.45 9.80 16.65
N GLU A 464 31.45 9.93 15.77
CA GLU A 464 31.59 11.11 14.90
C GLU A 464 30.61 11.15 13.73
N ALA A 465 30.06 10.00 13.30
CA ALA A 465 29.09 9.94 12.22
C ALA A 465 27.65 10.31 12.68
N ASN A 466 27.32 10.07 13.96
CA ASN A 466 25.98 10.30 14.48
C ASN A 466 25.72 11.74 14.98
N SER A 467 26.77 12.51 15.29
CA SER A 467 26.58 13.92 15.67
C SER A 467 26.22 14.84 14.48
N ALA A 468 26.47 14.38 13.26
CA ALA A 468 26.06 15.10 12.03
C ALA A 468 24.57 14.93 11.71
N ASP A 469 23.92 13.85 12.15
CA ASP A 469 22.50 13.54 11.85
C ASP A 469 21.51 14.32 12.75
N ALA A 470 21.94 14.71 13.97
CA ALA A 470 21.06 15.42 14.90
C ALA A 470 20.90 16.92 14.56
N ALA A 471 21.81 17.49 13.76
CA ALA A 471 21.81 18.93 13.46
C ALA A 471 20.94 19.32 12.27
N THR A 472 20.37 18.37 11.50
CA THR A 472 19.59 18.65 10.29
C THR A 472 18.08 18.42 10.41
N ALA A 473 17.58 18.07 11.60
CA ALA A 473 16.16 17.76 11.82
C ALA A 473 15.29 18.93 12.30
N THR A 474 15.84 20.13 12.50
CA THR A 474 15.03 21.32 12.82
C THR A 474 14.79 22.14 11.57
N VAL A 475 13.64 21.95 10.95
CA VAL A 475 13.04 22.88 9.98
C VAL A 475 12.33 23.96 10.81
N PRO A 476 12.59 25.26 10.60
CA PRO A 476 11.83 26.32 11.25
C PRO A 476 10.37 26.27 10.79
N GLU A 477 9.45 26.35 11.74
CA GLU A 477 8.06 26.73 11.51
C GLU A 477 8.04 28.23 11.11
N ASP A 478 7.70 28.51 9.86
CA ASP A 478 7.09 29.73 9.38
C ASP A 478 6.26 29.40 8.10
#